data_fada7bbb4780a99bd168398dbc5c61e2
#
_entry.id   fada7bbb4780a99bd168398dbc5c61e2
#
_cell.length_a   1.000
_cell.length_b   1.000
_cell.length_c   1.000
_cell.angle_alpha   90.00
_cell.angle_beta   90.00
_cell.angle_gamma   90.00
#
_symmetry.space_group_name_H-M   'P 1'
#
loop_
_entity.id
_entity.type
_entity.pdbx_description
1 polymer ?
#
loop_
_entity_poly.entity_id
_entity_poly.type
_entity_poly.pdbx_seq_one_letter_code
_entity_poly.pdbx_strand_id
1 'polypeptide(L)'
;MIDFKLAELRKKHNLTQQELGEVLNVSYQTISKWENGTTSPDLSMLPHISAFFGVTVDALLGLAPLEDTYRPSGSGTAEYWEYRLEYLLHTRKTMWNRDYMQFLVRDVWNIREPITVLDCGCGYGALGLLMMPLLPKGSKYVGIDFSRNMIEAAKKYYRYSDINAEFIFSDIQSYRPKETYHLVICQAVLRHVNDGENLLRKMADFVKEGGLLVSMECNREFEADGLYISGMNYMDLCRHQGLRKLWQKELEQQNRDYSIAMKIPHYMKAAGLKNISSRMNDRVTVLEPEASDYEDFLDSIIKANHWDDEKTDREIETNISYFMNHGMDRKEAEDYCRQMNGIVKYLKNNRENISLTHTYGIMISYGWK
;
A
#
# COMPACT_ATOMS: atom_id res chain seq x y z
N MET A 1 -9.60 -12.95 38.86
CA MET A 1 -10.50 -13.76 38.01
C MET A 1 -10.43 -13.18 36.62
N ILE A 2 -10.18 -13.97 35.59
CA ILE A 2 -10.13 -13.50 34.20
C ILE A 2 -11.55 -13.06 33.81
N ASP A 3 -11.73 -11.83 33.38
CA ASP A 3 -13.00 -11.28 32.92
C ASP A 3 -13.09 -11.44 31.39
N PHE A 4 -13.40 -12.66 30.96
CA PHE A 4 -13.38 -13.01 29.52
C PHE A 4 -14.47 -12.28 28.74
N LYS A 5 -14.06 -11.38 27.86
CA LYS A 5 -14.91 -10.39 27.18
C LYS A 5 -15.66 -10.92 25.95
N LEU A 6 -15.74 -12.25 25.74
CA LEU A 6 -16.32 -12.85 24.54
C LEU A 6 -17.78 -12.44 24.33
N ALA A 7 -18.60 -12.46 25.38
CA ALA A 7 -20.02 -12.10 25.28
C ALA A 7 -20.23 -10.62 24.92
N GLU A 8 -19.37 -9.74 25.45
CA GLU A 8 -19.39 -8.30 25.16
C GLU A 8 -19.01 -8.04 23.70
N LEU A 9 -17.93 -8.66 23.23
CA LEU A 9 -17.46 -8.58 21.86
C LEU A 9 -18.50 -9.13 20.87
N ARG A 10 -19.06 -10.29 21.12
CA ARG A 10 -20.10 -10.89 20.29
C ARG A 10 -21.32 -9.96 20.14
N LYS A 11 -21.79 -9.41 21.25
CA LYS A 11 -22.93 -8.47 21.25
C LYS A 11 -22.59 -7.17 20.50
N LYS A 12 -21.39 -6.63 20.69
CA LYS A 12 -20.90 -5.44 19.98
C LYS A 12 -20.89 -5.67 18.45
N HIS A 13 -20.62 -6.90 18.02
CA HIS A 13 -20.62 -7.31 16.61
C HIS A 13 -21.99 -7.85 16.13
N ASN A 14 -23.06 -7.73 16.93
CA ASN A 14 -24.41 -8.18 16.62
C ASN A 14 -24.53 -9.67 16.23
N LEU A 15 -23.64 -10.51 16.73
CA LEU A 15 -23.65 -11.95 16.48
C LEU A 15 -24.47 -12.70 17.52
N THR A 16 -25.16 -13.75 17.07
CA THR A 16 -25.72 -14.78 17.95
C THR A 16 -24.62 -15.74 18.42
N GLN A 17 -24.87 -16.49 19.49
CA GLN A 17 -23.94 -17.55 19.93
C GLN A 17 -23.75 -18.64 18.86
N GLN A 18 -24.77 -18.88 18.05
CA GLN A 18 -24.72 -19.84 16.96
C GLN A 18 -23.79 -19.36 15.84
N GLU A 19 -23.97 -18.12 15.36
CA GLU A 19 -23.13 -17.52 14.33
C GLU A 19 -21.66 -17.45 14.76
N LEU A 20 -21.39 -17.07 16.01
CA LEU A 20 -20.03 -17.07 16.53
C LEU A 20 -19.47 -18.49 16.62
N GLY A 21 -20.31 -19.48 16.98
CA GLY A 21 -19.92 -20.89 16.99
C GLY A 21 -19.54 -21.40 15.60
N GLU A 22 -20.29 -21.05 14.57
CA GLU A 22 -20.01 -21.38 13.17
C GLU A 22 -18.68 -20.78 12.71
N VAL A 23 -18.45 -19.51 13.00
CA VAL A 23 -17.20 -18.79 12.67
C VAL A 23 -15.98 -19.42 13.34
N LEU A 24 -16.09 -19.77 14.61
CA LEU A 24 -14.98 -20.34 15.37
C LEU A 24 -14.89 -21.88 15.24
N ASN A 25 -15.78 -22.48 14.43
CA ASN A 25 -15.89 -23.92 14.22
C ASN A 25 -16.09 -24.71 15.54
N VAL A 26 -16.96 -24.19 16.41
CA VAL A 26 -17.35 -24.83 17.67
C VAL A 26 -18.87 -24.79 17.83
N SER A 27 -19.43 -25.62 18.73
CA SER A 27 -20.86 -25.58 18.98
C SER A 27 -21.30 -24.31 19.71
N TYR A 28 -22.56 -23.89 19.52
CA TYR A 28 -23.13 -22.77 20.27
C TYR A 28 -23.11 -23.02 21.81
N GLN A 29 -23.22 -24.29 22.26
CA GLN A 29 -23.10 -24.64 23.67
C GLN A 29 -21.67 -24.37 24.19
N THR A 30 -20.65 -24.54 23.33
CA THR A 30 -19.26 -24.22 23.67
C THR A 30 -19.10 -22.72 23.86
N ILE A 31 -19.63 -21.90 22.93
CA ILE A 31 -19.64 -20.44 23.07
C ILE A 31 -20.36 -20.02 24.35
N SER A 32 -21.56 -20.58 24.63
CA SER A 32 -22.31 -20.27 25.82
C SER A 32 -21.52 -20.61 27.12
N LYS A 33 -20.81 -21.74 27.14
CA LYS A 33 -19.96 -22.14 28.29
C LYS A 33 -18.78 -21.19 28.48
N TRP A 34 -18.18 -20.71 27.40
CA TRP A 34 -17.10 -19.74 27.47
C TRP A 34 -17.59 -18.38 27.95
N GLU A 35 -18.76 -17.92 27.46
CA GLU A 35 -19.34 -16.63 27.83
C GLU A 35 -19.78 -16.56 29.28
N ASN A 36 -20.25 -17.69 29.87
CA ASN A 36 -20.67 -17.75 31.26
C ASN A 36 -19.57 -18.24 32.22
N GLY A 37 -18.36 -18.46 31.70
CA GLY A 37 -17.19 -18.86 32.51
C GLY A 37 -17.19 -20.30 32.99
N THR A 38 -18.10 -21.16 32.48
CA THR A 38 -18.14 -22.58 32.84
C THR A 38 -16.91 -23.33 32.34
N THR A 39 -16.41 -22.96 31.15
CA THR A 39 -15.17 -23.46 30.57
C THR A 39 -14.45 -22.29 29.92
N SER A 40 -13.15 -22.46 29.62
CA SER A 40 -12.34 -21.49 28.85
C SER A 40 -11.97 -22.06 27.49
N PRO A 41 -11.78 -21.21 26.46
CA PRO A 41 -11.17 -21.65 25.21
C PRO A 41 -9.78 -22.23 25.46
N ASP A 42 -9.36 -23.15 24.59
CA ASP A 42 -7.97 -23.56 24.52
C ASP A 42 -7.05 -22.37 24.21
N LEU A 43 -5.83 -22.40 24.71
CA LEU A 43 -4.83 -21.34 24.45
C LEU A 43 -4.62 -21.10 22.97
N SER A 44 -4.70 -22.15 22.14
CA SER A 44 -4.59 -22.05 20.68
C SER A 44 -5.75 -21.29 20.04
N MET A 45 -6.92 -21.24 20.69
CA MET A 45 -8.10 -20.51 20.19
C MET A 45 -8.06 -19.01 20.50
N LEU A 46 -7.34 -18.59 21.52
CA LEU A 46 -7.29 -17.17 21.91
C LEU A 46 -6.78 -16.25 20.77
N PRO A 47 -5.71 -16.60 20.05
CA PRO A 47 -5.30 -15.81 18.88
C PRO A 47 -6.36 -15.75 17.78
N HIS A 48 -7.11 -16.83 17.54
CA HIS A 48 -8.16 -16.88 16.53
C HIS A 48 -9.36 -15.99 16.93
N ILE A 49 -9.81 -16.07 18.19
CA ILE A 49 -10.88 -15.22 18.72
C ILE A 49 -10.45 -13.76 18.70
N SER A 50 -9.23 -13.48 19.16
CA SER A 50 -8.62 -12.16 19.17
C SER A 50 -8.53 -11.55 17.74
N ALA A 51 -8.10 -12.34 16.77
CA ALA A 51 -8.02 -11.92 15.36
C ALA A 51 -9.41 -11.66 14.77
N PHE A 52 -10.39 -12.52 15.07
CA PHE A 52 -11.77 -12.38 14.60
C PHE A 52 -12.40 -11.06 15.07
N PHE A 53 -12.29 -10.76 16.38
CA PHE A 53 -12.85 -9.54 16.94
C PHE A 53 -11.93 -8.30 16.78
N GLY A 54 -10.73 -8.46 16.24
CA GLY A 54 -9.79 -7.36 16.07
C GLY A 54 -9.26 -6.78 17.38
N VAL A 55 -9.29 -7.54 18.47
CA VAL A 55 -8.81 -7.11 19.80
C VAL A 55 -7.52 -7.83 20.17
N THR A 56 -6.77 -7.31 21.14
CA THR A 56 -5.63 -8.04 21.71
C THR A 56 -6.11 -9.20 22.57
N VAL A 57 -5.27 -10.21 22.76
CA VAL A 57 -5.57 -11.30 23.69
C VAL A 57 -5.78 -10.76 25.11
N ASP A 58 -5.01 -9.74 25.51
CA ASP A 58 -5.17 -9.09 26.81
C ASP A 58 -6.54 -8.42 26.98
N ALA A 59 -7.01 -7.72 25.93
CA ALA A 59 -8.34 -7.13 25.92
C ALA A 59 -9.44 -8.21 25.95
N LEU A 60 -9.27 -9.30 25.21
CA LEU A 60 -10.16 -10.46 25.21
C LEU A 60 -10.25 -11.11 26.62
N LEU A 61 -9.13 -11.16 27.33
CA LEU A 61 -9.03 -11.70 28.70
C LEU A 61 -9.43 -10.68 29.79
N GLY A 62 -9.82 -9.45 29.42
CA GLY A 62 -10.17 -8.39 30.35
C GLY A 62 -8.98 -7.82 31.14
N LEU A 63 -7.76 -8.05 30.68
CA LEU A 63 -6.51 -7.51 31.24
C LEU A 63 -6.19 -6.12 30.69
N ALA A 64 -6.81 -5.75 29.58
CA ALA A 64 -6.76 -4.43 28.95
C ALA A 64 -8.18 -3.97 28.59
N PRO A 65 -8.45 -2.66 28.44
CA PRO A 65 -9.75 -2.18 27.99
C PRO A 65 -10.15 -2.74 26.64
N LEU A 66 -11.45 -2.99 26.43
CA LEU A 66 -12.05 -3.32 25.13
C LEU A 66 -12.24 -2.07 24.23
N GLU A 67 -11.57 -1.00 24.53
CA GLU A 67 -11.55 0.15 23.64
C GLU A 67 -11.15 -0.28 22.24
N ASP A 68 -11.68 0.38 21.22
CA ASP A 68 -11.36 0.12 19.82
C ASP A 68 -9.83 -0.02 19.67
N THR A 69 -9.35 -1.24 19.75
CA THR A 69 -7.92 -1.53 19.64
C THR A 69 -7.58 -1.44 18.16
N TYR A 70 -7.48 -0.19 17.71
CA TYR A 70 -6.90 0.11 16.43
C TYR A 70 -5.55 -0.59 16.33
N ARG A 71 -5.41 -1.44 15.34
CA ARG A 71 -4.13 -2.09 15.03
C ARG A 71 -3.45 -1.31 13.93
N PRO A 72 -2.25 -0.76 14.19
CA PRO A 72 -1.50 -0.07 13.18
C PRO A 72 -1.33 -0.91 11.92
N SER A 73 -1.49 -0.30 10.75
CA SER A 73 -1.11 -0.96 9.50
C SER A 73 0.40 -1.24 9.51
N GLY A 74 0.77 -2.48 9.17
CA GLY A 74 2.18 -2.89 9.13
C GLY A 74 2.99 -2.27 7.99
N SER A 75 2.38 -1.55 7.04
CA SER A 75 3.08 -1.08 5.83
C SER A 75 4.14 0.02 6.09
N GLY A 76 4.21 0.54 7.32
CA GLY A 76 5.32 1.40 7.77
C GLY A 76 6.52 0.63 8.33
N THR A 77 6.50 -0.71 8.36
CA THR A 77 7.56 -1.53 8.96
C THR A 77 8.36 -2.28 7.91
N ALA A 78 9.63 -2.60 8.24
CA ALA A 78 10.50 -3.39 7.38
C ALA A 78 9.94 -4.80 7.16
N GLU A 79 9.39 -5.42 8.21
CA GLU A 79 8.82 -6.77 8.17
C GLU A 79 7.69 -6.90 7.15
N TYR A 80 6.88 -5.87 7.00
CA TYR A 80 5.81 -5.86 6.01
C TYR A 80 6.35 -5.95 4.59
N TRP A 81 7.49 -5.30 4.29
CA TRP A 81 8.07 -5.24 2.95
C TRP A 81 9.04 -6.38 2.64
N GLU A 82 9.60 -7.06 3.66
CA GLU A 82 10.58 -8.15 3.47
C GLU A 82 10.10 -9.25 2.51
N TYR A 83 8.81 -9.53 2.47
CA TYR A 83 8.22 -10.62 1.68
C TYR A 83 7.36 -10.13 0.51
N ARG A 84 7.45 -8.84 0.13
CA ARG A 84 6.58 -8.25 -0.89
C ARG A 84 7.25 -7.98 -2.25
N LEU A 85 8.37 -8.62 -2.53
CA LEU A 85 9.07 -8.44 -3.80
C LEU A 85 8.18 -8.81 -5.00
N GLU A 86 7.47 -9.93 -4.94
CA GLU A 86 6.58 -10.38 -6.01
C GLU A 86 5.46 -9.35 -6.27
N TYR A 87 4.83 -8.86 -5.22
CA TYR A 87 3.85 -7.77 -5.32
C TYR A 87 4.43 -6.53 -6.03
N LEU A 88 5.64 -6.10 -5.65
CA LEU A 88 6.28 -4.95 -6.29
C LEU A 88 6.64 -5.23 -7.76
N LEU A 89 7.07 -6.43 -8.11
CA LEU A 89 7.34 -6.80 -9.49
C LEU A 89 6.09 -6.68 -10.37
N HIS A 90 4.93 -7.12 -9.88
CA HIS A 90 3.67 -7.02 -10.62
C HIS A 90 3.16 -5.58 -10.72
N THR A 91 3.14 -4.82 -9.62
CA THR A 91 2.65 -3.44 -9.63
C THR A 91 3.49 -2.54 -10.53
N ARG A 92 4.82 -2.76 -10.63
CA ARG A 92 5.71 -1.90 -11.44
C ARG A 92 5.58 -2.13 -12.94
N LYS A 93 5.11 -3.29 -13.40
CA LYS A 93 4.89 -3.57 -14.84
C LYS A 93 3.86 -2.61 -15.47
N THR A 94 2.83 -2.24 -14.72
CA THR A 94 1.69 -1.46 -15.22
C THR A 94 1.68 0.01 -14.76
N MET A 95 2.77 0.47 -14.11
CA MET A 95 2.77 1.76 -13.43
C MET A 95 3.27 2.92 -14.30
N TRP A 96 4.17 2.67 -15.27
CA TRP A 96 4.85 3.73 -16.01
C TRP A 96 4.87 3.51 -17.51
N ASN A 97 4.71 4.59 -18.28
CA ASN A 97 5.12 4.68 -19.68
C ASN A 97 6.56 5.21 -19.76
N ARG A 98 7.41 4.53 -20.55
CA ARG A 98 8.82 4.90 -20.67
C ARG A 98 9.02 6.24 -21.38
N ASP A 99 8.24 6.52 -22.38
CA ASP A 99 8.25 7.78 -23.14
C ASP A 99 7.86 8.97 -22.26
N TYR A 100 6.87 8.80 -21.37
CA TYR A 100 6.52 9.85 -20.42
C TYR A 100 7.64 10.10 -19.39
N MET A 101 8.29 9.05 -18.89
CA MET A 101 9.46 9.22 -18.04
C MET A 101 10.59 9.95 -18.77
N GLN A 102 10.82 9.64 -20.05
CA GLN A 102 11.79 10.35 -20.88
C GLN A 102 11.42 11.83 -21.03
N PHE A 103 10.15 12.13 -21.27
CA PHE A 103 9.64 13.51 -21.31
C PHE A 103 9.87 14.23 -19.99
N LEU A 104 9.59 13.60 -18.85
CA LEU A 104 9.84 14.19 -17.53
C LEU A 104 11.31 14.53 -17.34
N VAL A 105 12.20 13.59 -17.59
CA VAL A 105 13.65 13.76 -17.43
C VAL A 105 14.18 14.86 -18.34
N ARG A 106 13.78 14.83 -19.60
CA ARG A 106 14.38 15.66 -20.65
C ARG A 106 13.74 17.04 -20.74
N ASP A 107 12.42 17.12 -20.72
CA ASP A 107 11.70 18.34 -21.11
C ASP A 107 11.07 19.06 -19.91
N VAL A 108 10.80 18.34 -18.81
CA VAL A 108 10.24 18.93 -17.59
C VAL A 108 11.34 19.26 -16.57
N TRP A 109 12.19 18.29 -16.24
CA TRP A 109 13.30 18.47 -15.29
C TRP A 109 14.57 19.01 -15.94
N ASN A 110 14.62 19.01 -17.27
CA ASN A 110 15.70 19.52 -18.10
C ASN A 110 17.10 18.98 -17.71
N ILE A 111 17.18 17.68 -17.44
CA ILE A 111 18.44 17.04 -17.06
C ILE A 111 19.26 16.76 -18.31
N ARG A 112 20.33 17.52 -18.52
CA ARG A 112 21.18 17.47 -19.74
C ARG A 112 22.61 16.99 -19.44
N GLU A 113 23.04 17.08 -18.19
CA GLU A 113 24.38 16.70 -17.74
C GLU A 113 24.31 15.50 -16.82
N PRO A 114 25.41 14.73 -16.65
CA PRO A 114 25.47 13.64 -15.72
C PRO A 114 25.17 14.10 -14.29
N ILE A 115 24.32 13.35 -13.58
CA ILE A 115 23.88 13.67 -12.23
C ILE A 115 24.07 12.51 -11.25
N THR A 116 24.07 12.86 -9.97
CA THR A 116 23.90 11.87 -8.88
C THR A 116 22.45 11.85 -8.42
N VAL A 117 21.88 10.64 -8.34
CA VAL A 117 20.49 10.39 -7.92
C VAL A 117 20.48 9.67 -6.59
N LEU A 118 19.64 10.11 -5.65
CA LEU A 118 19.28 9.37 -4.45
C LEU A 118 17.81 8.96 -4.54
N ASP A 119 17.56 7.65 -4.53
CA ASP A 119 16.20 7.08 -4.49
C ASP A 119 15.89 6.62 -3.05
N CYS A 120 14.97 7.33 -2.41
CA CYS A 120 14.58 7.12 -1.02
C CYS A 120 13.42 6.12 -0.94
N GLY A 121 13.67 4.93 -0.36
CA GLY A 121 12.73 3.80 -0.40
C GLY A 121 12.72 3.13 -1.76
N CYS A 122 13.92 2.81 -2.27
CA CYS A 122 14.11 2.32 -3.64
C CYS A 122 13.51 0.93 -3.91
N GLY A 123 13.16 0.17 -2.85
CA GLY A 123 12.75 -1.22 -2.99
C GLY A 123 13.83 -2.03 -3.72
N TYR A 124 13.42 -2.80 -4.73
CA TYR A 124 14.35 -3.54 -5.58
C TYR A 124 14.98 -2.69 -6.73
N GLY A 125 14.85 -1.36 -6.67
CA GLY A 125 15.45 -0.44 -7.62
C GLY A 125 14.68 -0.24 -8.93
N ALA A 126 13.38 -0.54 -8.97
CA ALA A 126 12.56 -0.47 -10.19
C ALA A 126 12.62 0.89 -10.89
N LEU A 127 12.52 1.97 -10.11
CA LEU A 127 12.56 3.33 -10.66
C LEU A 127 13.90 3.65 -11.30
N GLY A 128 15.00 3.21 -10.68
CA GLY A 128 16.33 3.37 -11.24
C GLY A 128 16.52 2.58 -12.55
N LEU A 129 16.01 1.34 -12.65
CA LEU A 129 16.03 0.56 -13.89
C LEU A 129 15.28 1.26 -15.04
N LEU A 130 14.19 1.97 -14.73
CA LEU A 130 13.41 2.73 -15.70
C LEU A 130 14.12 4.04 -16.09
N MET A 131 14.61 4.80 -15.10
CA MET A 131 15.04 6.19 -15.28
C MET A 131 16.52 6.32 -15.68
N MET A 132 17.43 5.51 -15.11
CA MET A 132 18.87 5.67 -15.35
C MET A 132 19.28 5.55 -16.81
N PRO A 133 18.69 4.65 -17.64
CA PRO A 133 18.97 4.61 -19.07
C PRO A 133 18.53 5.85 -19.85
N LEU A 134 17.70 6.72 -19.26
CA LEU A 134 17.21 7.96 -19.85
C LEU A 134 18.05 9.18 -19.44
N LEU A 135 18.91 9.03 -18.43
CA LEU A 135 19.81 10.07 -17.94
C LEU A 135 21.10 10.13 -18.78
N PRO A 136 21.78 11.28 -18.81
CA PRO A 136 23.08 11.42 -19.48
C PRO A 136 24.10 10.41 -18.95
N LYS A 137 24.93 9.89 -19.89
CA LYS A 137 25.98 8.90 -19.58
C LYS A 137 26.93 9.44 -18.50
N GLY A 138 27.24 8.63 -17.52
CA GLY A 138 28.06 9.00 -16.36
C GLY A 138 27.24 9.38 -15.13
N SER A 139 25.92 9.41 -15.22
CA SER A 139 25.06 9.55 -14.04
C SER A 139 25.21 8.37 -13.08
N LYS A 140 25.06 8.64 -11.77
CA LYS A 140 25.17 7.64 -10.68
C LYS A 140 23.87 7.54 -9.91
N TYR A 141 23.54 6.32 -9.51
CA TYR A 141 22.34 6.02 -8.73
C TYR A 141 22.72 5.49 -7.35
N VAL A 142 22.08 6.02 -6.32
CA VAL A 142 22.15 5.50 -4.95
C VAL A 142 20.72 5.20 -4.51
N GLY A 143 20.44 3.94 -4.21
CA GLY A 143 19.16 3.50 -3.67
C GLY A 143 19.29 3.19 -2.18
N ILE A 144 18.40 3.74 -1.35
CA ILE A 144 18.30 3.40 0.07
C ILE A 144 16.95 2.78 0.38
N ASP A 145 16.94 1.71 1.16
CA ASP A 145 15.74 1.04 1.64
C ASP A 145 15.99 0.39 3.01
N PHE A 146 14.95 0.31 3.83
CA PHE A 146 15.02 -0.27 5.17
C PHE A 146 14.71 -1.78 5.18
N SER A 147 14.34 -2.38 4.04
CA SER A 147 14.20 -3.83 3.87
C SER A 147 15.50 -4.42 3.31
N ARG A 148 16.09 -5.34 4.05
CA ARG A 148 17.30 -6.04 3.62
C ARG A 148 17.06 -6.88 2.37
N ASN A 149 15.92 -7.58 2.30
CA ASN A 149 15.58 -8.42 1.16
C ASN A 149 15.40 -7.58 -0.12
N MET A 150 14.84 -6.37 -0.01
CA MET A 150 14.70 -5.45 -1.15
C MET A 150 16.08 -5.00 -1.65
N ILE A 151 16.99 -4.65 -0.75
CA ILE A 151 18.38 -4.27 -1.12
C ILE A 151 19.12 -5.41 -1.79
N GLU A 152 18.99 -6.64 -1.30
CA GLU A 152 19.62 -7.81 -1.95
C GLU A 152 18.98 -8.12 -3.31
N ALA A 153 17.68 -7.97 -3.44
CA ALA A 153 17.00 -8.07 -4.73
C ALA A 153 17.49 -6.98 -5.71
N ALA A 154 17.62 -5.73 -5.26
CA ALA A 154 18.15 -4.64 -6.07
C ALA A 154 19.54 -4.96 -6.60
N LYS A 155 20.48 -5.38 -5.74
CA LYS A 155 21.83 -5.80 -6.14
C LYS A 155 21.81 -6.92 -7.18
N LYS A 156 20.87 -7.88 -7.05
CA LYS A 156 20.71 -8.98 -8.00
C LYS A 156 20.21 -8.48 -9.37
N TYR A 157 19.20 -7.60 -9.41
CA TYR A 157 18.65 -7.06 -10.66
C TYR A 157 19.63 -6.16 -11.40
N TYR A 158 20.49 -5.43 -10.67
CA TYR A 158 21.47 -4.52 -11.27
C TYR A 158 22.80 -5.21 -11.66
N ARG A 159 23.02 -6.45 -11.24
CA ARG A 159 24.29 -7.17 -11.43
C ARG A 159 24.78 -7.21 -12.89
N TYR A 160 23.85 -7.28 -13.81
CA TYR A 160 24.16 -7.39 -15.26
C TYR A 160 23.73 -6.15 -16.04
N SER A 161 23.43 -5.06 -15.37
CA SER A 161 23.14 -3.77 -16.00
C SER A 161 24.40 -2.92 -16.10
N ASP A 162 24.45 -2.04 -17.10
CA ASP A 162 25.54 -1.03 -17.23
C ASP A 162 25.29 0.20 -16.32
N ILE A 163 24.34 0.12 -15.39
CA ILE A 163 23.98 1.22 -14.49
C ILE A 163 24.99 1.29 -13.34
N ASN A 164 25.64 2.46 -13.19
CA ASN A 164 26.46 2.74 -12.01
C ASN A 164 25.58 2.97 -10.80
N ALA A 165 25.35 1.93 -10.00
CA ALA A 165 24.42 1.93 -8.88
C ALA A 165 25.07 1.45 -7.58
N GLU A 166 24.68 2.06 -6.47
CA GLU A 166 24.97 1.67 -5.10
C GLU A 166 23.67 1.44 -4.34
N PHE A 167 23.58 0.40 -3.50
CA PHE A 167 22.41 0.08 -2.70
C PHE A 167 22.78 0.01 -1.23
N ILE A 168 22.08 0.79 -0.41
CA ILE A 168 22.37 0.97 1.02
C ILE A 168 21.16 0.52 1.84
N PHE A 169 21.38 -0.45 2.72
CA PHE A 169 20.40 -0.83 3.73
C PHE A 169 20.39 0.24 4.82
N SER A 170 19.36 1.08 4.83
CA SER A 170 19.20 2.15 5.82
C SER A 170 17.78 2.65 5.87
N ASP A 171 17.32 3.02 7.05
CA ASP A 171 16.13 3.84 7.21
C ASP A 171 16.44 5.28 6.77
N ILE A 172 15.55 5.85 5.93
CA ILE A 172 15.66 7.23 5.45
C ILE A 172 15.72 8.22 6.63
N GLN A 173 14.98 7.93 7.72
CA GLN A 173 14.98 8.78 8.93
C GLN A 173 16.35 8.85 9.61
N SER A 174 17.11 7.77 9.60
CA SER A 174 18.45 7.69 10.19
C SER A 174 19.57 8.00 9.22
N TYR A 175 19.30 7.93 7.91
CA TYR A 175 20.32 8.14 6.87
C TYR A 175 20.95 9.53 6.97
N ARG A 176 22.26 9.56 6.80
CA ARG A 176 23.08 10.78 6.78
C ARG A 176 24.05 10.68 5.61
N PRO A 177 23.72 11.26 4.45
CA PRO A 177 24.59 11.23 3.27
C PRO A 177 25.88 12.02 3.54
N LYS A 178 26.99 11.56 2.97
CA LYS A 178 28.28 12.28 3.00
C LYS A 178 28.26 13.49 2.05
N GLU A 179 27.49 13.41 1.00
CA GLU A 179 27.36 14.41 -0.06
C GLU A 179 25.87 14.62 -0.39
N THR A 180 25.54 15.78 -0.91
CA THR A 180 24.19 16.08 -1.41
C THR A 180 24.06 15.62 -2.86
N TYR A 181 22.83 15.43 -3.32
CA TYR A 181 22.49 14.85 -4.62
C TYR A 181 21.87 15.87 -5.56
N HIS A 182 22.08 15.71 -6.87
CA HIS A 182 21.46 16.54 -7.89
C HIS A 182 19.96 16.28 -8.00
N LEU A 183 19.56 15.02 -7.84
CA LEU A 183 18.18 14.56 -7.81
C LEU A 183 17.97 13.68 -6.59
N VAL A 184 17.02 14.04 -5.73
CA VAL A 184 16.47 13.19 -4.68
C VAL A 184 15.06 12.82 -5.09
N ILE A 185 14.75 11.53 -5.08
CA ILE A 185 13.46 11.02 -5.55
C ILE A 185 12.90 9.98 -4.59
N CYS A 186 11.60 9.87 -4.49
CA CYS A 186 10.91 8.76 -3.84
C CYS A 186 9.66 8.37 -4.63
N GLN A 187 9.30 7.09 -4.56
CA GLN A 187 8.10 6.56 -5.20
C GLN A 187 7.30 5.69 -4.25
N ALA A 188 6.06 6.08 -3.98
CA ALA A 188 5.12 5.34 -3.12
C ALA A 188 5.69 5.04 -1.72
N VAL A 189 6.30 6.03 -1.09
CA VAL A 189 6.95 5.96 0.23
C VAL A 189 6.20 6.77 1.26
N LEU A 190 5.90 8.04 0.96
CA LEU A 190 5.42 9.00 1.95
C LEU A 190 4.07 8.62 2.55
N ARG A 191 3.22 7.94 1.79
CA ARG A 191 1.93 7.43 2.28
C ARG A 191 2.04 6.30 3.30
N HIS A 192 3.23 5.68 3.43
CA HIS A 192 3.46 4.56 4.34
C HIS A 192 4.16 4.97 5.64
N VAL A 193 4.53 6.24 5.77
CA VAL A 193 5.22 6.76 6.96
C VAL A 193 4.27 7.58 7.84
N ASN A 194 4.55 7.62 9.14
CA ASN A 194 3.70 8.31 10.11
C ASN A 194 3.80 9.84 10.05
N ASP A 195 4.83 10.39 9.42
CA ASP A 195 5.06 11.83 9.26
C ASP A 195 5.74 12.10 7.93
N GLY A 196 4.93 12.08 6.86
CA GLY A 196 5.39 12.30 5.50
C GLY A 196 5.93 13.71 5.25
N GLU A 197 5.42 14.72 5.94
CA GLU A 197 5.93 16.11 5.83
C GLU A 197 7.36 16.22 6.35
N ASN A 198 7.62 15.69 7.54
CA ASN A 198 8.95 15.73 8.13
C ASN A 198 9.95 14.89 7.32
N LEU A 199 9.52 13.73 6.81
CA LEU A 199 10.37 12.92 5.94
C LEU A 199 10.72 13.66 4.64
N LEU A 200 9.75 14.32 4.01
CA LEU A 200 9.99 15.12 2.80
C LEU A 200 10.93 16.29 3.07
N ARG A 201 10.78 16.98 4.21
CA ARG A 201 11.70 18.04 4.62
C ARG A 201 13.13 17.51 4.76
N LYS A 202 13.30 16.36 5.38
CA LYS A 202 14.60 15.70 5.47
C LYS A 202 15.18 15.32 4.11
N MET A 203 14.33 14.83 3.18
CA MET A 203 14.77 14.55 1.82
C MET A 203 15.23 15.82 1.08
N ALA A 204 14.58 16.96 1.35
CA ALA A 204 15.01 18.26 0.80
C ALA A 204 16.41 18.67 1.29
N ASP A 205 16.82 18.26 2.51
CA ASP A 205 18.17 18.50 3.01
C ASP A 205 19.23 17.70 2.23
N PHE A 206 18.86 16.55 1.66
CA PHE A 206 19.74 15.73 0.83
C PHE A 206 19.97 16.32 -0.57
N VAL A 207 19.13 17.26 -1.01
CA VAL A 207 19.24 17.92 -2.30
C VAL A 207 20.33 18.99 -2.24
N LYS A 208 21.22 19.04 -3.22
CA LYS A 208 22.20 20.11 -3.35
C LYS A 208 21.58 21.42 -3.85
N GLU A 209 22.25 22.54 -3.67
CA GLU A 209 21.83 23.83 -4.26
C GLU A 209 21.64 23.72 -5.78
N GLY A 210 20.48 24.18 -6.28
CA GLY A 210 20.06 24.04 -7.68
C GLY A 210 19.63 22.62 -8.06
N GLY A 211 19.63 21.67 -7.13
CA GLY A 211 19.15 20.30 -7.34
C GLY A 211 17.64 20.17 -7.26
N LEU A 212 17.14 19.00 -7.55
CA LEU A 212 15.72 18.68 -7.71
C LEU A 212 15.27 17.64 -6.66
N LEU A 213 14.13 17.90 -6.02
CA LEU A 213 13.37 16.89 -5.27
C LEU A 213 12.14 16.47 -6.06
N VAL A 214 11.94 15.15 -6.21
CA VAL A 214 10.76 14.56 -6.87
C VAL A 214 10.09 13.59 -5.92
N SER A 215 8.77 13.67 -5.81
CA SER A 215 7.94 12.69 -5.11
C SER A 215 6.85 12.18 -6.03
N MET A 216 6.73 10.86 -6.12
CA MET A 216 5.77 10.14 -6.95
C MET A 216 4.86 9.33 -6.05
N GLU A 217 3.66 9.85 -5.77
CA GLU A 217 2.73 9.20 -4.83
C GLU A 217 1.37 8.93 -5.47
N CYS A 218 0.81 7.75 -5.19
CA CYS A 218 -0.59 7.49 -5.51
C CYS A 218 -1.49 8.32 -4.59
N ASN A 219 -2.51 8.93 -5.17
CA ASN A 219 -3.65 9.39 -4.40
C ASN A 219 -4.70 8.27 -4.35
N ARG A 220 -4.97 7.74 -3.17
CA ARG A 220 -5.91 6.62 -3.00
C ARG A 220 -7.32 6.94 -3.45
N GLU A 221 -7.77 8.19 -3.35
CA GLU A 221 -9.06 8.63 -3.86
C GLU A 221 -9.14 8.46 -5.39
N PHE A 222 -8.08 8.82 -6.12
CA PHE A 222 -8.04 8.66 -7.58
C PHE A 222 -7.84 7.19 -7.99
N GLU A 223 -7.03 6.46 -7.24
CA GLU A 223 -6.79 5.03 -7.48
C GLU A 223 -8.08 4.21 -7.28
N ALA A 224 -8.88 4.57 -6.28
CA ALA A 224 -10.11 3.85 -5.95
C ALA A 224 -11.16 3.89 -7.07
N ASP A 225 -11.20 4.97 -7.85
CA ASP A 225 -12.11 5.13 -8.98
C ASP A 225 -11.44 4.82 -10.34
N GLY A 226 -10.20 4.34 -10.32
CA GLY A 226 -9.37 4.12 -11.50
C GLY A 226 -9.54 2.77 -12.19
N LEU A 227 -10.63 2.02 -11.94
CA LEU A 227 -10.85 0.70 -12.52
C LEU A 227 -12.19 0.60 -13.26
N TYR A 228 -12.15 0.08 -14.48
CA TYR A 228 -13.32 -0.39 -15.20
C TYR A 228 -13.08 -1.82 -15.72
N ILE A 229 -14.05 -2.71 -15.55
CA ILE A 229 -14.06 -4.07 -16.10
C ILE A 229 -15.31 -4.22 -16.94
N SER A 230 -15.16 -4.57 -18.21
CA SER A 230 -16.27 -4.78 -19.13
C SER A 230 -17.18 -5.90 -18.61
N GLY A 231 -18.49 -5.68 -18.67
CA GLY A 231 -19.52 -6.59 -18.13
C GLY A 231 -19.79 -6.44 -16.63
N MET A 232 -19.04 -5.59 -15.92
CA MET A 232 -19.35 -5.18 -14.54
C MET A 232 -19.91 -3.77 -14.50
N ASN A 233 -20.75 -3.47 -13.52
CA ASN A 233 -21.25 -2.13 -13.34
C ASN A 233 -20.15 -1.22 -12.77
N TYR A 234 -19.80 -0.15 -13.50
CA TYR A 234 -18.76 0.79 -13.07
C TYR A 234 -19.02 1.39 -11.67
N MET A 235 -20.28 1.72 -11.37
CA MET A 235 -20.64 2.27 -10.06
C MET A 235 -20.41 1.27 -8.92
N ASP A 236 -20.47 -0.03 -9.19
CA ASP A 236 -20.17 -1.05 -8.19
C ASP A 236 -18.66 -1.23 -8.04
N LEU A 237 -17.85 -0.92 -9.06
CA LEU A 237 -16.37 -0.93 -8.99
C LEU A 237 -15.82 0.28 -8.23
N CYS A 238 -16.52 1.42 -8.18
CA CYS A 238 -16.06 2.70 -7.63
C CYS A 238 -16.65 3.05 -6.25
N ARG A 239 -17.35 2.14 -5.59
CA ARG A 239 -17.99 2.39 -4.29
C ARG A 239 -17.02 2.16 -3.13
N HIS A 240 -16.33 3.23 -2.72
CA HIS A 240 -15.35 3.15 -1.64
C HIS A 240 -15.62 4.11 -0.47
N GLN A 241 -16.91 4.44 -0.18
CA GLN A 241 -17.24 5.36 0.91
C GLN A 241 -16.69 4.90 2.27
N GLY A 242 -16.76 3.61 2.56
CA GLY A 242 -16.19 3.03 3.78
C GLY A 242 -14.67 3.17 3.86
N LEU A 243 -13.95 3.12 2.71
CA LEU A 243 -12.49 3.30 2.69
C LEU A 243 -12.06 4.69 3.18
N ARG A 244 -12.85 5.74 2.93
CA ARG A 244 -12.55 7.08 3.45
C ARG A 244 -12.54 7.13 4.97
N LYS A 245 -13.44 6.41 5.63
CA LYS A 245 -13.45 6.28 7.09
C LYS A 245 -12.21 5.56 7.60
N LEU A 246 -11.81 4.48 6.91
CA LEU A 246 -10.57 3.76 7.20
C LEU A 246 -9.36 4.69 7.06
N TRP A 247 -9.23 5.41 5.95
CA TRP A 247 -8.12 6.33 5.72
C TRP A 247 -8.08 7.48 6.73
N GLN A 248 -9.26 7.99 7.13
CA GLN A 248 -9.36 9.00 8.16
C GLN A 248 -8.86 8.46 9.51
N LYS A 249 -9.25 7.24 9.88
CA LYS A 249 -8.79 6.61 11.12
C LYS A 249 -7.28 6.33 11.12
N GLU A 250 -6.72 5.88 9.99
CA GLU A 250 -5.27 5.73 9.81
C GLU A 250 -4.53 7.08 10.00
N LEU A 251 -5.09 8.16 9.45
CA LEU A 251 -4.55 9.50 9.63
C LEU A 251 -4.58 9.93 11.10
N GLU A 252 -5.71 9.76 11.79
CA GLU A 252 -5.88 10.16 13.20
C GLU A 252 -5.00 9.35 14.15
N GLN A 253 -4.86 8.05 13.91
CA GLN A 253 -4.19 7.12 14.83
C GLN A 253 -2.70 6.96 14.55
N GLN A 254 -2.27 7.11 13.29
CA GLN A 254 -0.89 6.89 12.86
C GLN A 254 -0.26 8.08 12.13
N ASN A 255 -1.00 9.16 11.92
CA ASN A 255 -0.59 10.26 11.05
C ASN A 255 -0.18 9.79 9.62
N ARG A 256 -0.78 8.67 9.16
CA ARG A 256 -0.59 8.12 7.81
C ARG A 256 -1.63 8.68 6.88
N ASP A 257 -1.18 9.30 5.80
CA ASP A 257 -2.03 10.09 4.93
C ASP A 257 -2.13 9.47 3.52
N TYR A 258 -3.25 8.82 3.25
CA TYR A 258 -3.52 8.24 1.94
C TYR A 258 -3.84 9.27 0.84
N SER A 259 -4.08 10.53 1.22
CA SER A 259 -4.26 11.67 0.31
C SER A 259 -3.00 12.55 0.22
N ILE A 260 -1.87 12.09 0.74
CA ILE A 260 -0.63 12.86 0.86
C ILE A 260 -0.17 13.47 -0.46
N ALA A 261 -0.41 12.78 -1.59
CA ALA A 261 -0.02 13.25 -2.91
C ALA A 261 -0.48 14.68 -3.20
N MET A 262 -1.69 15.06 -2.75
CA MET A 262 -2.25 16.41 -2.90
C MET A 262 -1.56 17.45 -2.01
N LYS A 263 -0.91 17.03 -0.94
CA LYS A 263 -0.28 17.92 0.06
C LYS A 263 1.20 18.14 -0.22
N ILE A 264 1.84 17.25 -0.97
CA ILE A 264 3.30 17.29 -1.27
C ILE A 264 3.76 18.63 -1.81
N PRO A 265 3.09 19.30 -2.77
CA PRO A 265 3.54 20.62 -3.24
C PRO A 265 3.61 21.66 -2.12
N HIS A 266 2.69 21.60 -1.15
CA HIS A 266 2.67 22.49 0.01
C HIS A 266 3.79 22.15 0.99
N TYR A 267 4.09 20.88 1.21
CA TYR A 267 5.22 20.41 2.02
C TYR A 267 6.56 20.80 1.39
N MET A 268 6.68 20.70 0.07
CA MET A 268 7.85 21.17 -0.67
C MET A 268 8.08 22.65 -0.48
N LYS A 269 7.01 23.46 -0.53
CA LYS A 269 7.09 24.91 -0.26
C LYS A 269 7.52 25.19 1.18
N ALA A 270 6.97 24.48 2.16
CA ALA A 270 7.34 24.59 3.57
C ALA A 270 8.80 24.17 3.82
N ALA A 271 9.32 23.24 3.02
CA ALA A 271 10.74 22.84 3.04
C ALA A 271 11.68 23.81 2.30
N GLY A 272 11.17 24.93 1.78
CA GLY A 272 11.97 25.97 1.12
C GLY A 272 12.28 25.72 -0.35
N LEU A 273 11.69 24.71 -0.98
CA LEU A 273 11.86 24.47 -2.41
C LEU A 273 11.15 25.53 -3.25
N LYS A 274 11.66 25.77 -4.46
CA LYS A 274 11.21 26.77 -5.42
C LYS A 274 10.71 26.11 -6.70
N ASN A 275 10.02 26.87 -7.56
CA ASN A 275 9.51 26.43 -8.85
C ASN A 275 8.73 25.10 -8.75
N ILE A 276 7.95 24.96 -7.68
CA ILE A 276 7.21 23.75 -7.39
C ILE A 276 6.11 23.55 -8.42
N SER A 277 5.99 22.33 -8.94
CA SER A 277 4.92 21.94 -9.85
C SER A 277 4.55 20.48 -9.66
N SER A 278 3.41 20.08 -10.18
CA SER A 278 2.92 18.70 -10.16
C SER A 278 2.35 18.31 -11.51
N ARG A 279 2.45 17.01 -11.81
CA ARG A 279 1.84 16.38 -12.99
C ARG A 279 1.17 15.08 -12.59
N MET A 280 0.17 14.68 -13.36
CA MET A 280 -0.33 13.32 -13.28
C MET A 280 0.52 12.40 -14.14
N ASN A 281 0.73 11.17 -13.67
CA ASN A 281 1.26 10.10 -14.50
C ASN A 281 0.26 9.80 -15.64
N ASP A 282 0.75 9.61 -16.83
CA ASP A 282 -0.04 9.38 -18.04
C ASP A 282 -0.46 7.91 -18.23
N ARG A 283 0.01 7.00 -17.38
CA ARG A 283 -0.23 5.58 -17.58
C ARG A 283 -1.69 5.22 -17.29
N VAL A 284 -2.38 4.86 -18.37
CA VAL A 284 -3.65 4.15 -18.36
C VAL A 284 -3.42 2.80 -19.02
N THR A 285 -3.70 1.73 -18.30
CA THR A 285 -3.64 0.37 -18.84
C THR A 285 -5.00 0.04 -19.45
N VAL A 286 -5.01 -0.27 -20.74
CA VAL A 286 -6.15 -0.85 -21.43
C VAL A 286 -5.74 -2.28 -21.79
N LEU A 287 -6.49 -3.25 -21.30
CA LEU A 287 -6.26 -4.67 -21.55
C LEU A 287 -7.42 -5.24 -22.34
N GLU A 288 -7.10 -5.85 -23.47
CA GLU A 288 -8.05 -6.54 -24.35
C GLU A 288 -7.57 -7.98 -24.61
N PRO A 289 -8.47 -8.95 -24.80
CA PRO A 289 -8.12 -10.35 -24.95
C PRO A 289 -7.15 -10.65 -26.12
N GLU A 290 -7.17 -9.82 -27.15
CA GLU A 290 -6.32 -9.97 -28.35
C GLU A 290 -4.88 -9.49 -28.15
N ALA A 291 -4.57 -8.86 -27.01
CA ALA A 291 -3.22 -8.38 -26.74
C ALA A 291 -2.23 -9.54 -26.59
N SER A 292 -1.06 -9.42 -27.21
CA SER A 292 -0.03 -10.47 -27.19
C SER A 292 0.54 -10.78 -25.80
N ASP A 293 0.40 -9.85 -24.86
CA ASP A 293 0.85 -9.91 -23.47
C ASP A 293 -0.32 -9.99 -22.47
N TYR A 294 -1.51 -10.38 -22.98
CA TYR A 294 -2.77 -10.43 -22.24
C TYR A 294 -2.65 -11.16 -20.89
N GLU A 295 -2.19 -12.42 -20.92
CA GLU A 295 -2.11 -13.26 -19.73
C GLU A 295 -1.13 -12.66 -18.68
N ASP A 296 0.04 -12.21 -19.14
CA ASP A 296 1.04 -11.59 -18.27
C ASP A 296 0.56 -10.30 -17.60
N PHE A 297 -0.21 -9.49 -18.35
CA PHE A 297 -0.79 -8.27 -17.83
C PHE A 297 -1.96 -8.51 -16.90
N LEU A 298 -2.87 -9.41 -17.27
CA LEU A 298 -3.99 -9.80 -16.43
C LEU A 298 -3.51 -10.37 -15.09
N ASP A 299 -2.54 -11.29 -15.13
CA ASP A 299 -1.91 -11.83 -13.93
C ASP A 299 -1.26 -10.73 -13.06
N SER A 300 -0.61 -9.78 -13.68
CA SER A 300 0.01 -8.67 -12.96
C SER A 300 -1.02 -7.80 -12.25
N ILE A 301 -2.17 -7.51 -12.90
CA ILE A 301 -3.27 -6.76 -12.31
C ILE A 301 -3.92 -7.55 -11.16
N ILE A 302 -4.20 -8.84 -11.39
CA ILE A 302 -4.77 -9.74 -10.37
C ILE A 302 -3.89 -9.77 -9.12
N LYS A 303 -2.60 -10.03 -9.27
CA LYS A 303 -1.65 -10.12 -8.15
C LYS A 303 -1.41 -8.77 -7.46
N ALA A 304 -1.36 -7.68 -8.23
CA ALA A 304 -1.21 -6.33 -7.68
C ALA A 304 -2.38 -5.91 -6.80
N ASN A 305 -3.57 -6.44 -7.05
CA ASN A 305 -4.79 -6.13 -6.31
C ASN A 305 -5.21 -7.22 -5.31
N HIS A 306 -4.44 -8.30 -5.18
CA HIS A 306 -4.77 -9.47 -4.33
C HIS A 306 -6.10 -10.13 -4.71
N TRP A 307 -6.36 -10.27 -6.02
CA TRP A 307 -7.56 -10.89 -6.58
C TRP A 307 -7.34 -12.34 -7.02
N ASP A 308 -6.29 -12.99 -6.51
CA ASP A 308 -5.88 -14.36 -6.89
C ASP A 308 -6.92 -15.40 -6.49
N ASP A 309 -7.51 -15.26 -5.30
CA ASP A 309 -8.38 -16.26 -4.71
C ASP A 309 -9.67 -15.67 -4.15
N GLU A 310 -10.79 -16.36 -4.39
CA GLU A 310 -12.04 -16.10 -3.71
C GLU A 310 -11.85 -16.34 -2.21
N LYS A 311 -12.27 -15.38 -1.41
CA LYS A 311 -12.22 -15.49 0.04
C LYS A 311 -13.34 -16.41 0.55
N THR A 312 -12.99 -17.28 1.46
CA THR A 312 -13.95 -18.09 2.20
C THR A 312 -14.80 -17.21 3.12
N ASP A 313 -15.96 -17.70 3.55
CA ASP A 313 -16.84 -16.97 4.49
C ASP A 313 -16.11 -16.56 5.76
N ARG A 314 -15.19 -17.40 6.26
CA ARG A 314 -14.36 -17.11 7.42
C ARG A 314 -13.37 -15.96 7.16
N GLU A 315 -12.73 -15.94 6.01
CA GLU A 315 -11.81 -14.85 5.63
C GLU A 315 -12.57 -13.56 5.40
N ILE A 316 -13.77 -13.62 4.80
CA ILE A 316 -14.66 -12.48 4.63
C ILE A 316 -15.02 -11.89 5.99
N GLU A 317 -15.45 -12.70 6.96
CA GLU A 317 -15.80 -12.21 8.30
C GLU A 317 -14.59 -11.64 9.06
N THR A 318 -13.40 -12.21 8.86
CA THR A 318 -12.15 -11.64 9.37
C THR A 318 -11.87 -10.26 8.77
N ASN A 319 -12.05 -10.11 7.45
CA ASN A 319 -11.87 -8.83 6.77
C ASN A 319 -12.92 -7.79 7.20
N ILE A 320 -14.19 -8.21 7.36
CA ILE A 320 -15.25 -7.33 7.88
C ILE A 320 -14.86 -6.80 9.27
N SER A 321 -14.40 -7.68 10.16
CA SER A 321 -13.95 -7.29 11.49
C SER A 321 -12.75 -6.32 11.43
N TYR A 322 -11.80 -6.55 10.52
CA TYR A 322 -10.69 -5.64 10.28
C TYR A 322 -11.17 -4.26 9.85
N PHE A 323 -12.07 -4.18 8.85
CA PHE A 323 -12.58 -2.90 8.34
C PHE A 323 -13.41 -2.16 9.39
N MET A 324 -14.22 -2.87 10.18
CA MET A 324 -14.97 -2.27 11.29
C MET A 324 -14.03 -1.64 12.33
N ASN A 325 -12.94 -2.32 12.68
CA ASN A 325 -11.93 -1.77 13.58
C ASN A 325 -11.20 -0.55 13.02
N HIS A 326 -11.23 -0.38 11.69
CA HIS A 326 -10.65 0.76 10.99
C HIS A 326 -11.69 1.82 10.57
N GLY A 327 -12.89 1.79 11.18
CA GLY A 327 -13.86 2.88 11.09
C GLY A 327 -15.04 2.66 10.15
N MET A 328 -15.10 1.55 9.40
CA MET A 328 -16.31 1.21 8.63
C MET A 328 -17.42 0.75 9.57
N ASP A 329 -18.67 1.03 9.22
CA ASP A 329 -19.76 0.27 9.82
C ASP A 329 -19.87 -1.12 9.17
N ARG A 330 -20.61 -2.04 9.84
CA ARG A 330 -20.70 -3.43 9.38
C ARG A 330 -21.21 -3.55 7.95
N LYS A 331 -22.21 -2.78 7.58
CA LYS A 331 -22.81 -2.82 6.24
C LYS A 331 -21.80 -2.36 5.17
N GLU A 332 -21.07 -1.30 5.44
CA GLU A 332 -20.00 -0.82 4.54
C GLU A 332 -18.91 -1.88 4.35
N ALA A 333 -18.50 -2.52 5.44
CA ALA A 333 -17.49 -3.58 5.42
C ALA A 333 -17.97 -4.82 4.64
N GLU A 334 -19.23 -5.25 4.86
CA GLU A 334 -19.86 -6.35 4.11
C GLU A 334 -19.98 -6.02 2.62
N ASP A 335 -20.44 -4.83 2.29
CA ASP A 335 -20.61 -4.39 0.89
C ASP A 335 -19.24 -4.33 0.19
N TYR A 336 -18.21 -3.83 0.85
CA TYR A 336 -16.85 -3.80 0.31
C TYR A 336 -16.28 -5.21 0.10
N CYS A 337 -16.40 -6.09 1.08
CA CYS A 337 -15.93 -7.47 0.95
C CYS A 337 -16.67 -8.24 -0.15
N ARG A 338 -17.99 -8.04 -0.27
CA ARG A 338 -18.81 -8.64 -1.34
C ARG A 338 -18.37 -8.15 -2.71
N GLN A 339 -18.12 -6.85 -2.85
CA GLN A 339 -17.62 -6.25 -4.08
C GLN A 339 -16.27 -6.85 -4.49
N MET A 340 -15.30 -6.91 -3.58
CA MET A 340 -13.97 -7.47 -3.87
C MET A 340 -14.07 -8.94 -4.27
N ASN A 341 -14.84 -9.75 -3.54
CA ASN A 341 -15.03 -11.16 -3.88
C ASN A 341 -15.80 -11.34 -5.21
N GLY A 342 -16.71 -10.42 -5.52
CA GLY A 342 -17.42 -10.36 -6.80
C GLY A 342 -16.48 -10.12 -7.99
N ILE A 343 -15.51 -9.22 -7.85
CA ILE A 343 -14.46 -8.97 -8.86
C ILE A 343 -13.65 -10.26 -9.09
N VAL A 344 -13.16 -10.88 -8.02
CA VAL A 344 -12.38 -12.13 -8.11
C VAL A 344 -13.15 -13.21 -8.85
N LYS A 345 -14.42 -13.43 -8.48
CA LYS A 345 -15.29 -14.41 -9.12
C LYS A 345 -15.54 -14.10 -10.60
N TYR A 346 -15.75 -12.82 -10.93
CA TYR A 346 -15.94 -12.40 -12.31
C TYR A 346 -14.69 -12.64 -13.15
N LEU A 347 -13.53 -12.23 -12.68
CA LEU A 347 -12.25 -12.42 -13.35
C LEU A 347 -11.94 -13.91 -13.58
N LYS A 348 -12.18 -14.76 -12.58
CA LYS A 348 -11.98 -16.22 -12.67
C LYS A 348 -12.88 -16.86 -13.71
N ASN A 349 -14.16 -16.47 -13.76
CA ASN A 349 -15.14 -17.07 -14.65
C ASN A 349 -15.04 -16.57 -16.10
N ASN A 350 -14.41 -15.44 -16.34
CA ASN A 350 -14.33 -14.79 -17.66
C ASN A 350 -12.89 -14.57 -18.13
N ARG A 351 -11.91 -15.25 -17.53
CA ARG A 351 -10.48 -14.99 -17.68
C ARG A 351 -10.03 -14.79 -19.14
N GLU A 352 -10.57 -15.56 -20.08
CA GLU A 352 -10.20 -15.51 -21.50
C GLU A 352 -10.80 -14.29 -22.25
N ASN A 353 -11.74 -13.56 -21.62
CA ASN A 353 -12.51 -12.48 -22.25
C ASN A 353 -12.59 -11.22 -21.41
N ILE A 354 -11.58 -10.95 -20.58
CA ILE A 354 -11.53 -9.74 -19.76
C ILE A 354 -11.05 -8.56 -20.59
N SER A 355 -11.92 -7.55 -20.73
CA SER A 355 -11.53 -6.20 -21.14
C SER A 355 -11.55 -5.30 -19.93
N LEU A 356 -10.48 -4.56 -19.65
CA LEU A 356 -10.43 -3.62 -18.55
C LEU A 356 -9.61 -2.36 -18.84
N THR A 357 -9.95 -1.31 -18.12
CA THR A 357 -9.16 -0.07 -18.06
C THR A 357 -8.77 0.20 -16.61
N HIS A 358 -7.49 0.49 -16.37
CA HIS A 358 -6.97 0.74 -15.02
C HIS A 358 -5.95 1.88 -14.99
N THR A 359 -6.03 2.72 -13.94
CA THR A 359 -5.05 3.76 -13.65
C THR A 359 -4.76 3.85 -12.16
N TYR A 360 -3.51 4.14 -11.79
CA TYR A 360 -3.08 4.25 -10.38
C TYR A 360 -3.27 5.66 -9.78
N GLY A 361 -3.63 6.66 -10.57
CA GLY A 361 -3.78 8.03 -10.06
C GLY A 361 -2.50 8.60 -9.42
N ILE A 362 -1.31 8.29 -9.98
CA ILE A 362 -0.02 8.74 -9.44
C ILE A 362 0.19 10.21 -9.75
N MET A 363 0.46 11.00 -8.71
CA MET A 363 0.92 12.38 -8.82
C MET A 363 2.45 12.45 -8.72
N ILE A 364 3.04 13.24 -9.60
CA ILE A 364 4.48 13.51 -9.67
C ILE A 364 4.68 14.96 -9.28
N SER A 365 5.08 15.21 -8.05
CA SER A 365 5.37 16.55 -7.53
C SER A 365 6.87 16.77 -7.49
N TYR A 366 7.31 17.97 -7.86
CA TYR A 366 8.73 18.29 -7.91
C TYR A 366 8.99 19.77 -7.60
N GLY A 367 10.21 20.05 -7.10
CA GLY A 367 10.66 21.40 -6.77
C GLY A 367 12.18 21.47 -6.64
N TRP A 368 12.76 22.63 -6.88
CA TRP A 368 14.21 22.89 -6.85
C TRP A 368 14.63 23.53 -5.53
N LYS A 369 15.81 23.15 -5.04
CA LYS A 369 16.44 23.78 -3.87
C LYS A 369 17.09 25.11 -4.21
#